data_130b0e64db640bb2cc3ca484487c8344
#
_entry.id   130b0e64db640bb2cc3ca484487c8344
#
_cell.length_a   1.000
_cell.length_b   1.000
_cell.length_c   1.000
_cell.angle_alpha   90.00
_cell.angle_beta   90.00
_cell.angle_gamma   90.00
#
_symmetry.space_group_name_H-M   'P 1'
#
loop_
_entity.id
_entity.type
_entity.pdbx_description
1 polymer ?
#
loop_
_entity_poly.entity_id
_entity_poly.type
_entity_poly.pdbx_seq_one_letter_code
_entity_poly.pdbx_strand_id
1 'polypeptide(L)'
;MKLIAIDSHTHINHGHPEDSTTEQTPIYSAKTDWLYRVNDAANIGKMLCSTFAGVRTTEYIVPENEYLFDLVGREERLYQWVVMDPRIPETFAQAERMLAGDKTVGIKLHPLLHKYSLPQYADALFSFAAKRKAVVLIHPEAQPDYIVPIADRYPDVTFIVAHLGDEHYVDAVAYARHGNVWTDTSGIASSKNALLEYAVERIGSERILFGTDTYAAGVQRGRVDFALISQQDKQNILRDNALRLFGDKLK
;
A
#
# COMPACT_ATOMS: atom_id res chain seq x y z
N MET A 1 -12.89 -20.82 11.98
CA MET A 1 -13.12 -19.36 11.75
C MET A 1 -12.14 -18.95 10.66
N LYS A 2 -12.58 -18.28 9.57
CA LYS A 2 -11.63 -17.76 8.58
C LYS A 2 -10.77 -16.68 9.20
N LEU A 3 -9.47 -16.64 8.84
CA LEU A 3 -8.53 -15.60 9.27
C LEU A 3 -9.02 -14.21 8.80
N ILE A 4 -9.07 -13.24 9.71
CA ILE A 4 -9.39 -11.86 9.36
C ILE A 4 -8.12 -11.23 8.79
N ALA A 5 -8.18 -10.74 7.55
CA ALA A 5 -7.07 -10.11 6.85
C ALA A 5 -6.95 -8.63 7.18
N ILE A 6 -5.74 -8.10 6.92
CA ILE A 6 -5.44 -6.67 6.93
C ILE A 6 -5.08 -6.27 5.51
N ASP A 7 -5.87 -5.39 4.92
CA ASP A 7 -5.61 -4.83 3.60
C ASP A 7 -4.61 -3.69 3.72
N SER A 8 -3.38 -3.94 3.30
CA SER A 8 -2.28 -2.98 3.41
C SER A 8 -2.25 -1.94 2.28
N HIS A 9 -3.05 -2.13 1.23
CA HIS A 9 -3.09 -1.25 0.08
C HIS A 9 -4.49 -1.14 -0.48
N THR A 10 -5.18 -0.07 -0.12
CA THR A 10 -6.52 0.23 -0.65
C THR A 10 -6.68 1.74 -0.85
N HIS A 11 -7.75 2.13 -1.50
CA HIS A 11 -8.11 3.52 -1.73
C HIS A 11 -9.58 3.75 -1.38
N ILE A 12 -9.91 4.97 -1.00
CA ILE A 12 -11.28 5.40 -0.77
C ILE A 12 -11.63 6.59 -1.65
N ASN A 13 -12.93 6.74 -1.94
CA ASN A 13 -13.47 7.88 -2.65
C ASN A 13 -14.07 8.89 -1.68
N HIS A 14 -13.80 10.17 -1.94
CA HIS A 14 -14.36 11.29 -1.20
C HIS A 14 -15.54 11.95 -1.93
N GLY A 15 -15.92 11.46 -3.11
CA GLY A 15 -16.92 12.09 -3.98
C GLY A 15 -16.33 13.18 -4.88
N HIS A 16 -15.05 13.12 -5.11
CA HIS A 16 -14.30 14.05 -5.95
C HIS A 16 -14.46 13.69 -7.44
N PRO A 17 -14.49 14.66 -8.37
CA PRO A 17 -14.48 14.37 -9.81
C PRO A 17 -13.27 13.51 -10.27
N GLU A 18 -12.15 13.61 -9.56
CA GLU A 18 -10.92 12.85 -9.85
C GLU A 18 -10.89 11.46 -9.21
N ASP A 19 -11.92 11.06 -8.48
CA ASP A 19 -12.02 9.68 -8.01
C ASP A 19 -12.06 8.73 -9.21
N SER A 20 -11.29 7.65 -9.14
CA SER A 20 -11.09 6.75 -10.28
C SER A 20 -12.33 5.97 -10.67
N THR A 21 -13.25 5.84 -9.72
CA THR A 21 -14.47 5.08 -9.87
C THR A 21 -15.66 6.03 -10.00
N THR A 22 -16.64 5.63 -10.79
CA THR A 22 -17.85 6.43 -10.90
C THR A 22 -18.65 6.30 -9.62
N GLU A 23 -18.85 7.41 -8.98
CA GLU A 23 -19.60 7.53 -7.75
C GLU A 23 -21.05 7.06 -7.83
N GLN A 24 -21.56 6.95 -9.04
CA GLN A 24 -22.99 6.76 -9.30
C GLN A 24 -23.40 5.29 -9.34
N THR A 25 -22.45 4.37 -9.42
CA THR A 25 -22.78 2.94 -9.45
C THR A 25 -22.04 2.14 -8.39
N PRO A 26 -22.70 1.14 -7.75
CA PRO A 26 -22.04 0.26 -6.81
C PRO A 26 -20.90 -0.57 -7.41
N ILE A 27 -20.88 -0.75 -8.74
CA ILE A 27 -19.89 -1.56 -9.46
C ILE A 27 -18.46 -1.04 -9.24
N TYR A 28 -18.32 0.29 -9.18
CA TYR A 28 -17.02 0.95 -9.06
C TYR A 28 -16.85 1.69 -7.73
N SER A 29 -17.84 1.65 -6.84
CA SER A 29 -17.81 2.47 -5.64
C SER A 29 -16.72 2.05 -4.67
N ALA A 30 -15.91 3.01 -4.27
CA ALA A 30 -14.96 2.90 -3.17
C ALA A 30 -15.37 3.81 -1.99
N LYS A 31 -16.65 4.14 -1.89
CA LYS A 31 -17.21 4.82 -0.71
C LYS A 31 -17.09 3.92 0.52
N THR A 32 -16.89 4.50 1.67
CA THR A 32 -16.57 3.81 2.91
C THR A 32 -17.57 2.70 3.27
N ASP A 33 -18.87 2.95 3.13
CA ASP A 33 -19.93 1.98 3.42
C ASP A 33 -19.90 0.76 2.48
N TRP A 34 -19.67 1.00 1.19
CA TRP A 34 -19.55 -0.07 0.20
C TRP A 34 -18.26 -0.86 0.40
N LEU A 35 -17.16 -0.16 0.65
CA LEU A 35 -15.86 -0.77 0.95
C LEU A 35 -15.97 -1.70 2.15
N TYR A 36 -16.63 -1.27 3.22
CA TYR A 36 -16.86 -2.12 4.40
C TYR A 36 -17.66 -3.38 4.06
N ARG A 37 -18.73 -3.25 3.30
CA ARG A 37 -19.56 -4.41 2.92
C ARG A 37 -18.80 -5.45 2.09
N VAL A 38 -18.04 -5.03 1.09
CA VAL A 38 -17.28 -5.96 0.25
C VAL A 38 -16.10 -6.56 1.01
N ASN A 39 -15.48 -5.82 1.91
CA ASN A 39 -14.39 -6.29 2.74
C ASN A 39 -14.87 -7.25 3.84
N ASP A 40 -16.04 -7.00 4.43
CA ASP A 40 -16.67 -7.94 5.37
C ASP A 40 -16.95 -9.29 4.70
N ALA A 41 -17.50 -9.27 3.49
CA ALA A 41 -17.72 -10.49 2.71
C ALA A 41 -16.41 -11.25 2.41
N ALA A 42 -15.29 -10.53 2.29
CA ALA A 42 -13.96 -11.10 2.07
C ALA A 42 -13.19 -11.40 3.37
N ASN A 43 -13.77 -11.20 4.55
CA ASN A 43 -13.10 -11.29 5.85
C ASN A 43 -11.85 -10.38 5.97
N ILE A 44 -11.98 -9.13 5.57
CA ILE A 44 -10.96 -8.09 5.72
C ILE A 44 -11.41 -7.14 6.84
N GLY A 45 -10.62 -7.05 7.90
CA GLY A 45 -10.99 -6.32 9.13
C GLY A 45 -10.44 -4.90 9.20
N LYS A 46 -9.22 -4.68 8.74
CA LYS A 46 -8.53 -3.39 8.76
C LYS A 46 -8.05 -3.03 7.36
N MET A 47 -8.02 -1.74 7.08
CA MET A 47 -7.68 -1.21 5.75
C MET A 47 -6.73 -0.02 5.88
N LEU A 48 -5.58 -0.11 5.22
CA LEU A 48 -4.59 0.95 5.14
C LEU A 48 -4.80 1.67 3.80
N CYS A 49 -5.30 2.90 3.83
CA CYS A 49 -5.82 3.57 2.65
C CYS A 49 -5.20 4.94 2.39
N SER A 50 -5.22 5.36 1.15
CA SER A 50 -5.14 6.74 0.68
C SER A 50 -6.40 7.06 -0.12
N THR A 51 -6.66 8.32 -0.43
CA THR A 51 -7.78 8.66 -1.31
C THR A 51 -7.39 8.52 -2.78
N PHE A 52 -8.33 8.16 -3.65
CA PHE A 52 -8.07 8.11 -5.08
C PHE A 52 -7.69 9.48 -5.63
N ALA A 53 -8.40 10.54 -5.28
CA ALA A 53 -8.11 11.88 -5.77
C ALA A 53 -6.67 12.31 -5.42
N GLY A 54 -6.22 12.05 -4.19
CA GLY A 54 -4.86 12.38 -3.75
C GLY A 54 -3.75 11.60 -4.46
N VAL A 55 -4.01 10.35 -4.92
CA VAL A 55 -3.01 9.57 -5.68
C VAL A 55 -3.08 9.80 -7.19
N ARG A 56 -4.17 10.35 -7.71
CA ARG A 56 -4.34 10.58 -9.15
C ARG A 56 -3.82 11.91 -9.62
N THR A 57 -3.92 12.95 -8.79
CA THR A 57 -3.52 14.30 -9.17
C THR A 57 -2.90 15.07 -8.03
N THR A 58 -1.86 15.83 -8.33
CA THR A 58 -1.11 16.63 -7.36
C THR A 58 -1.94 17.76 -6.74
N GLU A 59 -2.96 18.24 -7.44
CA GLU A 59 -3.85 19.32 -6.99
C GLU A 59 -4.59 18.98 -5.69
N TYR A 60 -4.94 17.70 -5.52
CA TYR A 60 -5.74 17.26 -4.38
C TYR A 60 -4.96 16.60 -3.26
N ILE A 61 -3.64 16.42 -3.37
CA ILE A 61 -2.86 15.74 -2.32
C ILE A 61 -3.08 16.38 -0.96
N VAL A 62 -2.90 17.71 -0.87
CA VAL A 62 -2.96 18.42 0.41
C VAL A 62 -4.35 18.35 1.05
N PRO A 63 -5.46 18.73 0.39
CA PRO A 63 -6.79 18.64 0.98
C PRO A 63 -7.24 17.20 1.25
N GLU A 64 -6.88 16.24 0.40
CA GLU A 64 -7.26 14.85 0.58
C GLU A 64 -6.50 14.15 1.73
N ASN A 65 -5.25 14.52 1.96
CA ASN A 65 -4.53 14.10 3.16
C ASN A 65 -5.21 14.55 4.44
N GLU A 66 -5.67 15.81 4.51
CA GLU A 66 -6.41 16.34 5.68
C GLU A 66 -7.74 15.62 5.87
N TYR A 67 -8.51 15.48 4.78
CA TYR A 67 -9.79 14.76 4.83
C TYR A 67 -9.60 13.33 5.39
N LEU A 68 -8.63 12.59 4.85
CA LEU A 68 -8.40 11.23 5.27
C LEU A 68 -7.88 11.14 6.72
N PHE A 69 -7.02 12.08 7.12
CA PHE A 69 -6.53 12.15 8.50
C PHE A 69 -7.68 12.33 9.50
N ASP A 70 -8.64 13.20 9.19
CA ASP A 70 -9.84 13.41 10.00
C ASP A 70 -10.77 12.17 9.98
N LEU A 71 -10.91 11.54 8.81
CA LEU A 71 -11.75 10.36 8.65
C LEU A 71 -11.23 9.17 9.50
N VAL A 72 -9.93 8.85 9.37
CA VAL A 72 -9.36 7.71 10.12
C VAL A 72 -9.37 7.91 11.63
N GLY A 73 -9.39 9.18 12.09
CA GLY A 73 -9.56 9.51 13.50
C GLY A 73 -10.94 9.13 14.06
N ARG A 74 -11.93 8.96 13.20
CA ARG A 74 -13.32 8.60 13.56
C ARG A 74 -13.70 7.17 13.19
N GLU A 75 -12.89 6.52 12.34
CA GLU A 75 -13.14 5.19 11.80
C GLU A 75 -12.20 4.18 12.42
N GLU A 76 -12.75 3.16 13.11
CA GLU A 76 -11.95 2.17 13.81
C GLU A 76 -11.08 1.32 12.85
N ARG A 77 -11.61 1.00 11.67
CA ARG A 77 -11.03 0.05 10.71
C ARG A 77 -10.09 0.68 9.69
N LEU A 78 -10.07 2.02 9.57
CA LEU A 78 -9.27 2.74 8.59
C LEU A 78 -7.96 3.28 9.20
N TYR A 79 -6.92 3.23 8.39
CA TYR A 79 -5.59 3.77 8.68
C TYR A 79 -5.08 4.51 7.45
N GLN A 80 -4.35 5.59 7.65
CA GLN A 80 -3.91 6.45 6.57
C GLN A 80 -2.52 6.11 6.06
N TRP A 81 -2.38 6.05 4.74
CA TRP A 81 -1.15 6.38 4.03
C TRP A 81 -1.18 7.85 3.68
N VAL A 82 -0.25 8.66 4.22
CA VAL A 82 -0.15 10.07 3.81
C VAL A 82 0.53 10.15 2.45
N VAL A 83 -0.14 10.78 1.49
CA VAL A 83 0.39 10.93 0.13
C VAL A 83 1.40 12.08 0.11
N MET A 84 2.56 11.86 -0.52
CA MET A 84 3.60 12.90 -0.67
C MET A 84 3.97 13.11 -2.14
N ASP A 85 4.25 14.36 -2.48
CA ASP A 85 4.92 14.74 -3.73
C ASP A 85 6.14 15.61 -3.37
N PRO A 86 7.35 15.26 -3.84
CA PRO A 86 8.58 15.96 -3.45
C PRO A 86 8.64 17.41 -3.91
N ARG A 87 7.77 17.82 -4.82
CA ARG A 87 7.69 19.18 -5.37
C ARG A 87 6.72 20.08 -4.61
N ILE A 88 5.95 19.50 -3.66
CA ILE A 88 4.94 20.19 -2.85
C ILE A 88 5.40 20.19 -1.39
N PRO A 89 6.04 21.27 -0.90
CA PRO A 89 6.58 21.33 0.47
C PRO A 89 5.54 21.06 1.57
N GLU A 90 4.30 21.43 1.34
CA GLU A 90 3.19 21.21 2.27
C GLU A 90 2.99 19.72 2.58
N THR A 91 3.26 18.83 1.63
CA THR A 91 3.12 17.38 1.85
C THR A 91 4.14 16.84 2.85
N PHE A 92 5.34 17.45 2.93
CA PHE A 92 6.33 17.12 3.96
C PHE A 92 5.87 17.56 5.35
N ALA A 93 5.30 18.77 5.45
CA ALA A 93 4.76 19.28 6.71
C ALA A 93 3.57 18.43 7.20
N GLN A 94 2.70 18.01 6.28
CA GLN A 94 1.61 17.09 6.59
C GLN A 94 2.13 15.73 7.05
N ALA A 95 3.06 15.13 6.32
CA ALA A 95 3.66 13.85 6.68
C ALA A 95 4.35 13.92 8.06
N GLU A 96 5.07 15.01 8.37
CA GLU A 96 5.68 15.23 9.70
C GLU A 96 4.64 15.14 10.82
N ARG A 97 3.53 15.85 10.67
CA ARG A 97 2.46 15.91 11.66
C ARG A 97 1.66 14.61 11.73
N MET A 98 1.27 14.07 10.58
CA MET A 98 0.37 12.92 10.49
C MET A 98 1.05 11.61 10.92
N LEU A 99 2.32 11.41 10.58
CA LEU A 99 3.08 10.23 11.00
C LEU A 99 3.26 10.13 12.53
N ALA A 100 3.18 11.26 13.23
CA ALA A 100 3.18 11.27 14.70
C ALA A 100 1.85 10.77 15.29
N GLY A 101 0.77 10.72 14.51
CA GLY A 101 -0.54 10.21 14.94
C GLY A 101 -0.62 8.69 14.91
N ASP A 102 -1.58 8.15 15.65
CA ASP A 102 -1.74 6.70 15.83
C ASP A 102 -2.32 5.98 14.59
N LYS A 103 -3.01 6.71 13.72
CA LYS A 103 -3.74 6.15 12.57
C LYS A 103 -3.03 6.33 11.22
N THR A 104 -1.89 7.03 11.15
CA THR A 104 -1.11 7.16 9.92
C THR A 104 0.03 6.15 9.92
N VAL A 105 0.00 5.18 9.02
CA VAL A 105 0.90 4.02 9.00
C VAL A 105 2.20 4.27 8.23
N GLY A 106 2.20 5.23 7.30
CA GLY A 106 3.36 5.51 6.47
C GLY A 106 3.06 6.49 5.34
N ILE A 107 3.96 6.53 4.37
CA ILE A 107 3.94 7.44 3.22
C ILE A 107 3.51 6.69 1.97
N LYS A 108 2.63 7.28 1.15
CA LYS A 108 2.29 6.81 -0.20
C LYS A 108 2.96 7.70 -1.24
N LEU A 109 3.66 7.08 -2.18
CA LEU A 109 4.22 7.74 -3.36
C LEU A 109 3.60 7.17 -4.63
N HIS A 110 3.28 8.03 -5.58
CA HIS A 110 2.74 7.64 -6.88
C HIS A 110 3.44 8.40 -8.03
N PRO A 111 4.76 8.19 -8.25
CA PRO A 111 5.53 8.96 -9.24
C PRO A 111 4.94 8.89 -10.65
N LEU A 112 4.35 7.75 -11.06
CA LEU A 112 3.74 7.58 -12.37
C LEU A 112 2.60 8.60 -12.63
N LEU A 113 1.60 8.66 -11.76
CA LEU A 113 0.45 9.57 -11.93
C LEU A 113 0.81 11.02 -11.61
N HIS A 114 1.65 11.24 -10.60
CA HIS A 114 2.15 12.58 -10.27
C HIS A 114 3.22 13.09 -11.25
N LYS A 115 3.70 12.25 -12.17
CA LYS A 115 4.63 12.62 -13.25
C LYS A 115 5.95 13.22 -12.75
N TYR A 116 6.61 12.51 -11.84
CA TYR A 116 7.99 12.80 -11.42
C TYR A 116 8.84 11.53 -11.43
N SER A 117 10.15 11.69 -11.60
CA SER A 117 11.08 10.57 -11.52
C SER A 117 11.51 10.35 -10.08
N LEU A 118 11.22 9.17 -9.52
CA LEU A 118 11.58 8.84 -8.15
C LEU A 118 13.10 8.95 -7.87
N PRO A 119 13.99 8.46 -8.75
CA PRO A 119 15.44 8.60 -8.56
C PRO A 119 15.90 10.06 -8.44
N GLN A 120 15.27 10.98 -9.15
CA GLN A 120 15.61 12.41 -9.09
C GLN A 120 15.35 13.01 -7.71
N TYR A 121 14.32 12.55 -7.01
CA TYR A 121 13.90 13.10 -5.71
C TYR A 121 14.18 12.16 -4.55
N ALA A 122 14.94 11.08 -4.79
CA ALA A 122 15.19 10.04 -3.79
C ALA A 122 15.79 10.60 -2.49
N ASP A 123 16.77 11.53 -2.59
CA ASP A 123 17.43 12.08 -1.41
C ASP A 123 16.48 12.92 -0.55
N ALA A 124 15.62 13.73 -1.16
CA ALA A 124 14.64 14.53 -0.42
C ALA A 124 13.60 13.62 0.29
N LEU A 125 13.05 12.66 -0.44
CA LEU A 125 12.01 11.77 0.08
C LEU A 125 12.53 10.80 1.14
N PHE A 126 13.64 10.11 0.84
CA PHE A 126 14.08 9.00 1.71
C PHE A 126 14.99 9.43 2.85
N SER A 127 15.66 10.60 2.76
CA SER A 127 16.26 11.21 3.95
C SER A 127 15.20 11.68 4.95
N PHE A 128 14.05 12.16 4.47
CA PHE A 128 12.90 12.47 5.31
C PHE A 128 12.31 11.21 5.95
N ALA A 129 12.07 10.17 5.15
CA ALA A 129 11.52 8.90 5.61
C ALA A 129 12.45 8.18 6.62
N ALA A 130 13.77 8.15 6.36
CA ALA A 130 14.76 7.50 7.21
C ALA A 130 14.82 8.11 8.62
N LYS A 131 14.78 9.45 8.74
CA LYS A 131 14.73 10.13 10.05
C LYS A 131 13.55 9.70 10.92
N ARG A 132 12.49 9.14 10.32
CA ARG A 132 11.26 8.72 10.97
C ARG A 132 11.08 7.20 10.99
N LYS A 133 12.03 6.47 10.41
CA LYS A 133 11.92 5.01 10.18
C LYS A 133 10.57 4.67 9.52
N ALA A 134 10.17 5.52 8.56
CA ALA A 134 8.86 5.42 7.94
C ALA A 134 8.80 4.26 6.95
N VAL A 135 7.63 3.65 6.86
CA VAL A 135 7.28 2.73 5.79
C VAL A 135 6.79 3.55 4.59
N VAL A 136 7.26 3.21 3.39
CA VAL A 136 6.92 3.92 2.16
C VAL A 136 6.32 2.95 1.14
N LEU A 137 5.03 3.13 0.83
CA LEU A 137 4.31 2.40 -0.20
C LEU A 137 4.46 3.15 -1.53
N ILE A 138 5.03 2.50 -2.54
CA ILE A 138 5.36 3.11 -3.83
C ILE A 138 4.64 2.38 -4.96
N HIS A 139 3.83 3.11 -5.74
CA HIS A 139 3.43 2.64 -7.07
C HIS A 139 4.58 2.96 -8.03
N PRO A 140 5.31 1.98 -8.57
CA PRO A 140 6.51 2.24 -9.37
C PRO A 140 6.15 2.92 -10.71
N GLU A 141 7.05 3.77 -11.20
CA GLU A 141 6.88 4.46 -12.50
C GLU A 141 7.31 3.60 -13.69
N ALA A 142 8.08 2.55 -13.41
CA ALA A 142 8.63 1.58 -14.37
C ALA A 142 8.80 0.23 -13.67
N GLN A 143 9.52 -0.70 -14.29
CA GLN A 143 9.90 -1.94 -13.61
C GLN A 143 10.66 -1.61 -12.31
N PRO A 144 10.38 -2.33 -11.21
CA PRO A 144 10.78 -1.89 -9.86
C PRO A 144 12.27 -2.04 -9.54
N ASP A 145 13.08 -2.60 -10.43
CA ASP A 145 14.52 -2.83 -10.22
C ASP A 145 15.28 -1.56 -9.82
N TYR A 146 14.84 -0.39 -10.30
CA TYR A 146 15.45 0.91 -9.96
C TYR A 146 15.28 1.29 -8.48
N ILE A 147 14.37 0.64 -7.76
CA ILE A 147 14.13 0.88 -6.31
C ILE A 147 15.25 0.23 -5.49
N VAL A 148 15.84 -0.88 -5.96
CA VAL A 148 16.87 -1.63 -5.22
C VAL A 148 18.07 -0.75 -4.84
N PRO A 149 18.74 -0.05 -5.77
CA PRO A 149 19.88 0.79 -5.40
C PRO A 149 19.49 1.99 -4.51
N ILE A 150 18.23 2.42 -4.56
CA ILE A 150 17.70 3.44 -3.63
C ILE A 150 17.56 2.82 -2.24
N ALA A 151 16.90 1.67 -2.13
CA ALA A 151 16.69 1.00 -0.86
C ALA A 151 18.01 0.63 -0.16
N ASP A 152 19.02 0.27 -0.91
CA ASP A 152 20.36 -0.02 -0.39
C ASP A 152 21.04 1.21 0.23
N ARG A 153 20.69 2.41 -0.20
CA ARG A 153 21.20 3.68 0.40
C ARG A 153 20.44 4.10 1.64
N TYR A 154 19.22 3.61 1.84
CA TYR A 154 18.35 4.00 2.95
C TYR A 154 17.86 2.77 3.74
N PRO A 155 18.76 2.10 4.48
CA PRO A 155 18.43 0.85 5.19
C PRO A 155 17.40 1.03 6.32
N ASP A 156 17.23 2.25 6.83
CA ASP A 156 16.24 2.58 7.87
C ASP A 156 14.82 2.86 7.30
N VAL A 157 14.65 2.82 5.99
CA VAL A 157 13.36 2.95 5.33
C VAL A 157 12.87 1.58 4.90
N THR A 158 11.64 1.23 5.21
CA THR A 158 10.98 0.07 4.61
C THR A 158 10.22 0.49 3.35
N PHE A 159 10.56 -0.11 2.24
CA PHE A 159 9.94 0.12 0.94
C PHE A 159 8.93 -0.98 0.63
N ILE A 160 7.69 -0.62 0.32
CA ILE A 160 6.71 -1.55 -0.22
C ILE A 160 6.52 -1.19 -1.68
N VAL A 161 6.93 -2.08 -2.57
CA VAL A 161 6.66 -1.96 -4.01
C VAL A 161 5.24 -2.47 -4.25
N ALA A 162 4.33 -1.55 -4.56
CA ALA A 162 2.94 -1.87 -4.79
C ALA A 162 2.76 -2.79 -6.01
N HIS A 163 1.82 -3.69 -5.90
CA HIS A 163 1.44 -4.63 -6.94
C HIS A 163 2.52 -5.69 -7.25
N LEU A 164 2.30 -6.90 -6.84
CA LEU A 164 3.12 -8.04 -7.27
C LEU A 164 2.79 -8.35 -8.74
N GLY A 165 3.49 -7.65 -9.67
CA GLY A 165 3.19 -7.67 -11.09
C GLY A 165 3.77 -8.87 -11.84
N ASP A 166 5.04 -9.16 -11.60
CA ASP A 166 5.81 -10.22 -12.26
C ASP A 166 7.11 -10.54 -11.51
N GLU A 167 8.03 -11.27 -12.16
CA GLU A 167 9.33 -11.66 -11.62
C GLU A 167 10.20 -10.47 -11.20
N HIS A 168 10.13 -9.31 -11.88
CA HIS A 168 10.90 -8.12 -11.52
C HIS A 168 10.54 -7.59 -10.12
N TYR A 169 9.28 -7.72 -9.72
CA TYR A 169 8.84 -7.34 -8.37
C TYR A 169 9.43 -8.30 -7.33
N VAL A 170 9.46 -9.58 -7.62
CA VAL A 170 10.07 -10.60 -6.76
C VAL A 170 11.57 -10.37 -6.65
N ASP A 171 12.25 -10.08 -7.76
CA ASP A 171 13.67 -9.80 -7.81
C ASP A 171 14.05 -8.53 -7.05
N ALA A 172 13.26 -7.46 -7.13
CA ALA A 172 13.48 -6.24 -6.33
C ALA A 172 13.48 -6.54 -4.83
N VAL A 173 12.58 -7.40 -4.36
CA VAL A 173 12.56 -7.86 -2.96
C VAL A 173 13.76 -8.75 -2.65
N ALA A 174 14.14 -9.65 -3.58
CA ALA A 174 15.22 -10.60 -3.39
C ALA A 174 16.61 -9.94 -3.31
N TYR A 175 16.85 -8.93 -4.16
CA TYR A 175 18.18 -8.33 -4.32
C TYR A 175 18.45 -7.15 -3.39
N ALA A 176 17.48 -6.61 -2.68
CA ALA A 176 17.68 -5.57 -1.69
C ALA A 176 18.54 -6.09 -0.51
N ARG A 177 19.73 -5.51 -0.33
CA ARG A 177 20.77 -6.02 0.59
C ARG A 177 20.35 -6.03 2.05
N HIS A 178 19.49 -5.08 2.44
CA HIS A 178 19.08 -4.90 3.84
C HIS A 178 17.75 -5.60 4.17
N GLY A 179 17.12 -6.28 3.20
CA GLY A 179 15.82 -6.92 3.39
C GLY A 179 14.68 -5.92 3.64
N ASN A 180 14.89 -4.66 3.32
CA ASN A 180 13.98 -3.55 3.56
C ASN A 180 13.02 -3.26 2.38
N VAL A 181 13.04 -4.10 1.32
CA VAL A 181 12.07 -4.05 0.22
C VAL A 181 11.05 -5.18 0.39
N TRP A 182 9.80 -4.80 0.31
CA TRP A 182 8.61 -5.64 0.43
C TRP A 182 7.72 -5.44 -0.81
N THR A 183 6.71 -6.28 -0.97
CA THR A 183 5.67 -6.10 -2.00
C THR A 183 4.29 -6.41 -1.43
N ASP A 184 3.23 -6.09 -2.17
CA ASP A 184 1.86 -6.47 -1.81
C ASP A 184 1.16 -7.22 -2.95
N THR A 185 0.09 -7.95 -2.63
CA THR A 185 -0.64 -8.79 -3.57
C THR A 185 -1.67 -8.03 -4.41
N SER A 186 -1.82 -6.71 -4.21
CA SER A 186 -2.79 -5.93 -4.97
C SER A 186 -2.48 -5.92 -6.46
N GLY A 187 -3.48 -5.87 -7.31
CA GLY A 187 -3.29 -5.73 -8.75
C GLY A 187 -2.70 -6.93 -9.49
N ILE A 188 -2.52 -8.10 -8.86
CA ILE A 188 -2.06 -9.29 -9.58
C ILE A 188 -3.04 -9.62 -10.72
N ALA A 189 -2.55 -9.60 -11.95
CA ALA A 189 -3.36 -9.87 -13.12
C ALA A 189 -3.95 -11.29 -13.11
N SER A 190 -5.16 -11.46 -13.62
CA SER A 190 -5.86 -12.75 -13.66
C SER A 190 -5.11 -13.82 -14.47
N SER A 191 -4.27 -13.39 -15.42
CA SER A 191 -3.44 -14.29 -16.24
C SER A 191 -2.19 -14.83 -15.51
N LYS A 192 -1.86 -14.34 -14.33
CA LYS A 192 -0.68 -14.75 -13.57
C LYS A 192 -1.03 -15.85 -12.57
N ASN A 193 -1.22 -17.07 -13.04
CA ASN A 193 -1.76 -18.18 -12.25
C ASN A 193 -0.92 -18.60 -11.04
N ALA A 194 0.41 -18.65 -11.18
CA ALA A 194 1.32 -19.16 -10.16
C ALA A 194 2.31 -18.09 -9.64
N LEU A 195 1.99 -16.81 -9.79
CA LEU A 195 2.92 -15.74 -9.42
C LEU A 195 3.12 -15.66 -7.90
N LEU A 196 2.08 -15.88 -7.10
CA LEU A 196 2.20 -15.87 -5.65
C LEU A 196 3.03 -17.06 -5.15
N GLU A 197 2.83 -18.24 -5.71
CA GLU A 197 3.59 -19.44 -5.44
C GLU A 197 5.09 -19.24 -5.78
N TYR A 198 5.36 -18.70 -6.96
CA TYR A 198 6.72 -18.35 -7.39
C TYR A 198 7.37 -17.34 -6.43
N ALA A 199 6.64 -16.30 -6.03
CA ALA A 199 7.15 -15.30 -5.11
C ALA A 199 7.50 -15.92 -3.75
N VAL A 200 6.60 -16.74 -3.18
CA VAL A 200 6.84 -17.41 -1.89
C VAL A 200 8.03 -18.38 -1.98
N GLU A 201 8.15 -19.13 -3.07
CA GLU A 201 9.30 -20.03 -3.29
C GLU A 201 10.62 -19.24 -3.35
N ARG A 202 10.61 -18.07 -4.01
CA ARG A 202 11.82 -17.27 -4.29
C ARG A 202 12.29 -16.41 -3.13
N ILE A 203 11.35 -15.79 -2.39
CA ILE A 203 11.64 -14.77 -1.35
C ILE A 203 11.04 -15.09 0.03
N GLY A 204 10.34 -16.22 0.19
CA GLY A 204 9.54 -16.48 1.38
C GLY A 204 8.27 -15.62 1.44
N SER A 205 7.43 -15.88 2.41
CA SER A 205 6.18 -15.12 2.59
C SER A 205 6.33 -13.87 3.46
N GLU A 206 7.44 -13.71 4.17
CA GLU A 206 7.60 -12.74 5.26
C GLU A 206 7.66 -11.28 4.80
N ARG A 207 7.88 -11.05 3.50
CA ARG A 207 7.95 -9.70 2.91
C ARG A 207 6.88 -9.47 1.85
N ILE A 208 5.81 -10.26 1.89
CA ILE A 208 4.64 -10.11 1.02
C ILE A 208 3.45 -9.69 1.90
N LEU A 209 2.82 -8.57 1.58
CA LEU A 209 1.63 -8.07 2.25
C LEU A 209 0.37 -8.39 1.43
N PHE A 210 -0.76 -8.53 2.09
CA PHE A 210 -2.04 -8.57 1.39
C PHE A 210 -2.50 -7.15 1.07
N GLY A 211 -2.93 -6.93 -0.16
CA GLY A 211 -3.52 -5.68 -0.63
C GLY A 211 -4.60 -5.95 -1.67
N THR A 212 -5.58 -5.05 -1.79
CA THR A 212 -6.66 -5.16 -2.80
C THR A 212 -6.59 -4.09 -3.87
N ASP A 213 -5.93 -2.96 -3.62
CA ASP A 213 -6.03 -1.75 -4.43
C ASP A 213 -7.50 -1.29 -4.63
N THR A 214 -8.34 -1.59 -3.63
CA THR A 214 -9.80 -1.33 -3.61
C THR A 214 -10.61 -2.29 -4.50
N TYR A 215 -9.98 -2.89 -5.51
CA TYR A 215 -10.69 -3.64 -6.54
C TYR A 215 -10.85 -5.11 -6.18
N ALA A 216 -12.09 -5.61 -6.39
CA ALA A 216 -12.41 -7.04 -6.33
C ALA A 216 -11.85 -7.76 -5.08
N ALA A 217 -12.10 -7.22 -3.89
CA ALA A 217 -11.57 -7.73 -2.61
C ALA A 217 -11.70 -9.27 -2.46
N GLY A 218 -12.84 -9.83 -2.85
CA GLY A 218 -13.05 -11.29 -2.82
C GLY A 218 -12.14 -12.06 -3.78
N VAL A 219 -11.79 -11.50 -4.94
CA VAL A 219 -10.86 -12.14 -5.90
C VAL A 219 -9.44 -12.07 -5.34
N GLN A 220 -9.01 -10.92 -4.86
CA GLN A 220 -7.67 -10.75 -4.27
C GLN A 220 -7.50 -11.64 -3.02
N ARG A 221 -8.52 -11.71 -2.17
CA ARG A 221 -8.53 -12.62 -1.03
C ARG A 221 -8.47 -14.08 -1.47
N GLY A 222 -9.29 -14.49 -2.44
CA GLY A 222 -9.34 -15.85 -2.97
C GLY A 222 -8.01 -16.28 -3.58
N ARG A 223 -7.27 -15.36 -4.19
CA ARG A 223 -5.94 -15.65 -4.74
C ARG A 223 -4.96 -16.13 -3.66
N VAL A 224 -5.02 -15.57 -2.45
CA VAL A 224 -4.19 -16.03 -1.32
C VAL A 224 -4.79 -17.28 -0.68
N ASP A 225 -6.11 -17.32 -0.42
CA ASP A 225 -6.78 -18.45 0.23
C ASP A 225 -6.58 -19.77 -0.55
N PHE A 226 -6.56 -19.71 -1.88
CA PHE A 226 -6.46 -20.88 -2.75
C PHE A 226 -5.08 -21.08 -3.40
N ALA A 227 -4.08 -20.24 -3.05
CA ALA A 227 -2.71 -20.45 -3.49
C ALA A 227 -2.14 -21.78 -2.97
N LEU A 228 -1.26 -22.40 -3.77
CA LEU A 228 -0.58 -23.65 -3.44
C LEU A 228 0.65 -23.42 -2.55
N ILE A 229 0.43 -22.70 -1.44
CA ILE A 229 1.44 -22.39 -0.43
C ILE A 229 0.97 -22.88 0.95
N SER A 230 1.86 -22.88 1.95
CA SER A 230 1.52 -23.38 3.28
C SER A 230 0.46 -22.50 3.98
N GLN A 231 -0.23 -23.04 4.97
CA GLN A 231 -1.17 -22.25 5.77
C GLN A 231 -0.48 -21.12 6.55
N GLN A 232 0.77 -21.34 6.95
CA GLN A 232 1.57 -20.32 7.61
C GLN A 232 1.88 -19.16 6.65
N ASP A 233 2.24 -19.46 5.39
CA ASP A 233 2.48 -18.43 4.38
C ASP A 233 1.22 -17.61 4.11
N LYS A 234 0.06 -18.26 4.00
CA LYS A 234 -1.23 -17.54 3.86
C LYS A 234 -1.50 -16.62 5.04
N GLN A 235 -1.24 -17.09 6.26
CA GLN A 235 -1.43 -16.30 7.47
C GLN A 235 -0.46 -15.12 7.52
N ASN A 236 0.82 -15.33 7.17
CA ASN A 236 1.82 -14.29 7.07
C ASN A 236 1.34 -13.19 6.11
N ILE A 237 0.99 -13.55 4.87
CA ILE A 237 0.57 -12.62 3.83
C ILE A 237 -0.71 -11.88 4.22
N LEU A 238 -1.72 -12.61 4.69
CA LEU A 238 -3.04 -12.03 4.97
C LEU A 238 -3.05 -11.11 6.19
N ARG A 239 -2.15 -11.32 7.18
CA ARG A 239 -2.25 -10.60 8.45
C ARG A 239 -0.93 -10.36 9.15
N ASP A 240 -0.15 -11.41 9.42
CA ASP A 240 0.91 -11.35 10.41
C ASP A 240 2.05 -10.42 9.99
N ASN A 241 2.32 -10.32 8.68
CA ASN A 241 3.28 -9.37 8.14
C ASN A 241 2.85 -7.91 8.36
N ALA A 242 1.58 -7.60 8.15
CA ALA A 242 1.05 -6.26 8.42
C ALA A 242 1.14 -5.94 9.92
N LEU A 243 0.80 -6.89 10.80
CA LEU A 243 0.96 -6.72 12.24
C LEU A 243 2.42 -6.54 12.67
N ARG A 244 3.36 -7.27 12.05
CA ARG A 244 4.78 -7.11 12.32
C ARG A 244 5.31 -5.74 11.89
N LEU A 245 4.83 -5.23 10.75
CA LEU A 245 5.32 -3.96 10.20
C LEU A 245 4.64 -2.74 10.83
N PHE A 246 3.36 -2.83 11.16
CA PHE A 246 2.54 -1.69 11.61
C PHE A 246 1.92 -1.91 13.00
N GLY A 247 2.27 -2.99 13.71
CA GLY A 247 1.54 -3.48 14.88
C GLY A 247 1.24 -2.44 15.97
N ASP A 248 2.16 -1.50 16.23
CA ASP A 248 1.94 -0.45 17.21
C ASP A 248 0.82 0.52 16.80
N LYS A 249 0.57 0.68 15.51
CA LYS A 249 -0.49 1.53 14.97
C LYS A 249 -1.80 0.78 14.70
N LEU A 250 -1.74 -0.55 14.57
CA LEU A 250 -2.92 -1.37 14.24
C LEU A 250 -3.64 -1.94 15.48
N LYS A 251 -3.37 -1.41 16.64
CA LYS A 251 -3.99 -1.85 17.91
C LYS A 251 -5.46 -1.46 18.01
#